data_44c631e4e7214ae61fcd63b2b1d9574b
#
_entry.id   44c631e4e7214ae61fcd63b2b1d9574b
#
_cell.length_a   1.000
_cell.length_b   1.000
_cell.length_c   1.000
_cell.angle_alpha   90.00
_cell.angle_beta   90.00
_cell.angle_gamma   90.00
#
_symmetry.space_group_name_H-M   'P 1'
#
loop_
_entity.id
_entity.type
_entity.pdbx_description
1 polymer ?
#
loop_
_entity_poly.entity_id
_entity_poly.type
_entity_poly.pdbx_seq_one_letter_code
_entity_poly.pdbx_strand_id
1 'polypeptide(L)'
;MAFIDEIAAYVVKYAPQYGIKVYSPIIAQSILESASGTSELAKNAHNYFGLKYRANRCPSASGTYIKVGSEQSANGKYTSSTMTWFKFKNMESCVKGYFEFISISNYSNLKGITDPKKYLKTIKSDGYCTSLNYVNNVMNVIKKYNLTKYDKQSNIIESLGGDKMVINVHGGHNPKGKVACGAVGLLNESEQDRIIKDKVIALLRSKGHTVYDCTVDNGISQNDVLRKIVAKCNAHKANLDVSIHFNAGAKDQRGNGRTTGSEVWIYKNTSSAKPVAQRIVNNLASIGFANRGVKASTGLYFLRKATAPALLIEVCFVDDRDDYNVYMANVDKVAKAIAEGILGTTINSTSSTTTTTPATKPSTSTTTSSKYVYNGLDYSLVFNPTYYANTYADLKKAFGTNATALWNHFKQNGMKEGRKGSANFDVKVYKNTYADLRAAFGENLPLYYKHYIEHGKKEGRKAV
;
A
#
# COMPACT_ATOMS: atom_id res chain seq x y z
N MET A 1 15.27 18.25 10.34
CA MET A 1 14.87 17.58 9.09
C MET A 1 13.85 16.49 9.32
N ALA A 2 13.94 15.68 10.39
CA ALA A 2 12.96 14.61 10.66
C ALA A 2 11.48 15.08 10.67
N PHE A 3 11.15 16.19 11.37
CA PHE A 3 9.78 16.71 11.43
C PHE A 3 9.20 17.06 10.04
N ILE A 4 10.01 17.75 9.20
CA ILE A 4 9.55 18.17 7.85
C ILE A 4 9.30 16.96 6.96
N ASP A 5 10.19 15.96 6.99
CA ASP A 5 10.08 14.79 6.15
C ASP A 5 8.87 13.93 6.58
N GLU A 6 8.62 13.82 7.88
CA GLU A 6 7.48 13.08 8.43
C GLU A 6 6.14 13.77 8.10
N ILE A 7 5.99 15.07 8.38
CA ILE A 7 4.75 15.80 8.10
C ILE A 7 4.46 15.84 6.59
N ALA A 8 5.51 16.01 5.76
CA ALA A 8 5.39 16.02 4.31
C ALA A 8 4.88 14.68 3.76
N ALA A 9 5.34 13.57 4.32
CA ALA A 9 4.85 12.25 3.92
C ALA A 9 3.34 12.11 4.10
N TYR A 10 2.80 12.59 5.23
CA TYR A 10 1.36 12.55 5.47
C TYR A 10 0.60 13.59 4.64
N VAL A 11 1.14 14.79 4.43
CA VAL A 11 0.51 15.80 3.56
C VAL A 11 0.40 15.28 2.13
N VAL A 12 1.47 14.71 1.57
CA VAL A 12 1.48 14.10 0.24
C VAL A 12 0.50 12.92 0.14
N LYS A 13 0.36 12.14 1.22
CA LYS A 13 -0.58 11.00 1.30
C LYS A 13 -2.03 11.43 1.26
N TYR A 14 -2.39 12.48 2.00
CA TYR A 14 -3.80 12.85 2.22
C TYR A 14 -4.30 13.95 1.27
N ALA A 15 -3.48 14.93 0.88
CA ALA A 15 -3.91 16.06 0.05
C ALA A 15 -4.66 15.66 -1.24
N PRO A 16 -4.22 14.67 -2.02
CA PRO A 16 -4.92 14.26 -3.24
C PRO A 16 -6.33 13.73 -2.98
N GLN A 17 -6.55 13.06 -1.83
CA GLN A 17 -7.86 12.50 -1.45
C GLN A 17 -8.92 13.59 -1.23
N TYR A 18 -8.47 14.80 -0.96
CA TYR A 18 -9.31 15.99 -0.73
C TYR A 18 -9.29 16.96 -1.92
N GLY A 19 -8.68 16.57 -3.04
CA GLY A 19 -8.58 17.39 -4.26
C GLY A 19 -7.58 18.54 -4.18
N ILE A 20 -6.66 18.52 -3.18
CA ILE A 20 -5.62 19.54 -3.00
C ILE A 20 -4.39 19.15 -3.83
N LYS A 21 -3.92 20.08 -4.67
CA LYS A 21 -2.83 19.85 -5.63
C LYS A 21 -1.53 20.57 -5.29
N VAL A 22 -1.47 21.30 -4.17
CA VAL A 22 -0.27 22.02 -3.71
C VAL A 22 -0.01 21.66 -2.25
N TYR A 23 1.21 21.26 -1.93
CA TYR A 23 1.57 20.68 -0.64
C TYR A 23 2.46 21.59 0.20
N SER A 24 3.35 22.36 -0.47
CA SER A 24 4.31 23.23 0.22
C SER A 24 3.67 24.22 1.20
N PRO A 25 2.51 24.85 0.92
CA PRO A 25 1.90 25.75 1.88
C PRO A 25 1.39 25.02 3.13
N ILE A 26 0.88 23.82 2.99
CA ILE A 26 0.35 23.01 4.11
C ILE A 26 1.50 22.55 5.01
N ILE A 27 2.61 22.07 4.42
CA ILE A 27 3.81 21.70 5.16
C ILE A 27 4.37 22.94 5.88
N ALA A 28 4.43 24.09 5.22
CA ALA A 28 4.92 25.32 5.83
C ALA A 28 4.01 25.84 6.95
N GLN A 29 2.68 25.70 6.81
CA GLN A 29 1.74 26.01 7.88
C GLN A 29 2.05 25.19 9.13
N SER A 30 2.23 23.87 8.99
CA SER A 30 2.54 23.01 10.14
C SER A 30 3.86 23.38 10.83
N ILE A 31 4.88 23.75 10.06
CA ILE A 31 6.17 24.22 10.59
C ILE A 31 5.98 25.49 11.42
N LEU A 32 5.23 26.45 10.88
CA LEU A 32 5.01 27.75 11.51
C LEU A 32 4.14 27.63 12.77
N GLU A 33 2.99 26.96 12.66
CA GLU A 33 1.98 26.85 13.73
C GLU A 33 2.46 25.98 14.90
N SER A 34 3.34 25.02 14.64
CA SER A 34 3.83 24.10 15.67
C SER A 34 5.26 24.39 16.15
N ALA A 35 5.91 25.46 15.65
CA ALA A 35 7.35 25.68 15.85
C ALA A 35 8.17 24.40 15.49
N SER A 36 7.91 23.82 14.32
CA SER A 36 8.50 22.54 13.87
C SER A 36 8.24 21.38 14.85
N GLY A 37 7.05 21.32 15.42
CA GLY A 37 6.64 20.25 16.34
C GLY A 37 7.05 20.45 17.80
N THR A 38 7.67 21.58 18.14
CA THR A 38 8.18 21.85 19.50
C THR A 38 7.24 22.67 20.38
N SER A 39 6.18 23.28 19.80
CA SER A 39 5.20 24.04 20.57
C SER A 39 4.48 23.18 21.61
N GLU A 40 3.98 23.81 22.66
CA GLU A 40 3.19 23.12 23.71
C GLU A 40 2.00 22.36 23.12
N LEU A 41 1.27 22.97 22.20
CA LEU A 41 0.13 22.35 21.54
C LEU A 41 0.53 21.12 20.69
N ALA A 42 1.67 21.20 20.01
CA ALA A 42 2.21 20.08 19.27
C ALA A 42 2.63 18.91 20.19
N LYS A 43 3.31 19.21 21.30
CA LYS A 43 3.79 18.19 22.26
C LYS A 43 2.65 17.50 23.03
N ASN A 44 1.67 18.27 23.52
CA ASN A 44 0.65 17.77 24.43
C ASN A 44 -0.64 17.30 23.72
N ALA A 45 -0.89 17.80 22.51
CA ALA A 45 -2.10 17.54 21.76
C ALA A 45 -1.87 16.99 20.35
N HIS A 46 -0.63 16.80 19.90
CA HIS A 46 -0.27 16.48 18.52
C HIS A 46 -0.98 17.35 17.48
N ASN A 47 -1.27 18.61 17.81
CA ASN A 47 -1.96 19.54 16.93
C ASN A 47 -0.93 20.47 16.27
N TYR A 48 -0.50 20.09 15.07
CA TYR A 48 0.59 20.77 14.35
C TYR A 48 0.11 21.91 13.45
N PHE A 49 -1.21 22.12 13.35
CA PHE A 49 -1.80 23.18 12.51
C PHE A 49 -2.57 24.23 13.30
N GLY A 50 -2.51 24.20 14.63
CA GLY A 50 -3.25 25.13 15.46
C GLY A 50 -4.77 25.06 15.24
N LEU A 51 -5.33 23.85 15.07
CA LEU A 51 -6.75 23.68 14.77
C LEU A 51 -7.57 23.87 16.04
N LYS A 52 -8.36 24.96 16.08
CA LYS A 52 -9.32 25.24 17.15
C LYS A 52 -10.50 24.27 17.06
N TYR A 53 -10.98 23.83 18.21
CA TYR A 53 -12.12 22.93 18.30
C TYR A 53 -13.36 23.56 17.66
N ARG A 54 -14.00 22.80 16.81
CA ARG A 54 -15.32 23.02 16.22
C ARG A 54 -16.03 21.68 16.14
N ALA A 55 -17.23 21.57 16.69
CA ALA A 55 -17.98 20.33 16.68
C ALA A 55 -18.07 19.73 15.25
N ASN A 56 -17.88 18.43 15.13
CA ASN A 56 -17.98 17.67 13.89
C ASN A 56 -17.01 18.03 12.74
N ARG A 57 -15.96 18.83 13.03
CA ARG A 57 -15.02 19.31 11.98
C ARG A 57 -13.85 18.35 11.73
N CYS A 58 -13.41 17.60 12.73
CA CYS A 58 -12.26 16.68 12.62
C CYS A 58 -12.60 15.31 13.21
N PRO A 59 -13.24 14.42 12.45
CA PRO A 59 -13.53 13.05 12.89
C PRO A 59 -12.30 12.25 13.33
N SER A 60 -11.12 12.59 12.81
CA SER A 60 -9.83 11.97 13.18
C SER A 60 -9.26 12.46 14.51
N ALA A 61 -9.87 13.47 15.15
CA ALA A 61 -9.42 13.93 16.48
C ALA A 61 -9.75 12.88 17.54
N SER A 62 -8.87 12.77 18.56
CA SER A 62 -9.03 11.88 19.71
C SER A 62 -9.65 12.56 20.93
N GLY A 63 -9.90 13.88 20.86
CA GLY A 63 -10.46 14.68 21.94
C GLY A 63 -10.12 16.15 21.81
N THR A 64 -10.08 16.84 22.92
CA THR A 64 -9.80 18.30 23.01
C THR A 64 -8.64 18.58 23.95
N TYR A 65 -8.03 19.75 23.79
CA TYR A 65 -6.99 20.31 24.64
C TYR A 65 -7.30 21.77 24.93
N ILE A 66 -7.28 22.17 26.19
CA ILE A 66 -7.62 23.53 26.63
C ILE A 66 -6.35 24.25 27.03
N LYS A 67 -6.12 25.45 26.48
CA LYS A 67 -5.01 26.32 26.89
C LYS A 67 -5.33 27.79 26.62
N VAL A 68 -4.57 28.68 27.25
CA VAL A 68 -4.56 30.08 26.92
C VAL A 68 -3.91 30.29 25.56
N GLY A 69 -4.60 30.94 24.64
CA GLY A 69 -4.11 31.30 23.32
C GLY A 69 -4.22 32.81 23.12
N SER A 70 -3.51 33.34 22.14
CA SER A 70 -3.67 34.75 21.72
C SER A 70 -4.15 34.84 20.28
N GLU A 71 -5.06 35.78 20.00
CA GLU A 71 -5.57 36.05 18.68
C GLU A 71 -5.30 37.50 18.29
N GLN A 72 -4.89 37.69 17.04
CA GLN A 72 -4.80 39.03 16.46
C GLN A 72 -6.12 39.39 15.79
N SER A 73 -6.76 40.45 16.23
CA SER A 73 -7.95 41.01 15.60
C SER A 73 -7.62 41.71 14.27
N ALA A 74 -8.66 41.99 13.45
CA ALA A 74 -8.49 42.62 12.15
C ALA A 74 -7.75 43.99 12.19
N ASN A 75 -7.79 44.68 13.34
CA ASN A 75 -7.06 45.95 13.59
C ASN A 75 -5.63 45.73 14.13
N GLY A 76 -5.15 44.48 14.15
CA GLY A 76 -3.79 44.13 14.58
C GLY A 76 -3.57 43.96 16.08
N LYS A 77 -4.60 44.17 16.94
CA LYS A 77 -4.50 44.06 18.40
C LYS A 77 -4.56 42.61 18.85
N TYR A 78 -3.68 42.20 19.76
CA TYR A 78 -3.68 40.85 20.35
C TYR A 78 -4.59 40.81 21.60
N THR A 79 -5.41 39.76 21.66
CA THR A 79 -6.23 39.44 22.83
C THR A 79 -5.91 38.04 23.29
N SER A 80 -5.79 37.82 24.62
CA SER A 80 -5.53 36.49 25.20
C SER A 80 -6.82 35.95 25.80
N SER A 81 -7.12 34.71 25.50
CA SER A 81 -8.30 34.00 26.02
C SER A 81 -8.05 32.50 26.16
N THR A 82 -8.81 31.84 27.05
CA THR A 82 -8.82 30.38 27.14
C THR A 82 -9.53 29.83 25.92
N MET A 83 -8.86 28.94 25.19
CA MET A 83 -9.37 28.34 23.97
C MET A 83 -9.32 26.82 24.03
N THR A 84 -10.26 26.19 23.33
CA THR A 84 -10.30 24.74 23.15
C THR A 84 -9.76 24.38 21.78
N TRP A 85 -8.84 23.43 21.73
CA TRP A 85 -8.15 22.96 20.53
C TRP A 85 -8.46 21.50 20.31
N PHE A 86 -8.36 21.03 19.05
CA PHE A 86 -8.38 19.59 18.78
C PHE A 86 -7.12 18.92 19.35
N LYS A 87 -7.31 17.72 19.90
CA LYS A 87 -6.24 16.80 20.28
C LYS A 87 -6.25 15.59 19.34
N PHE A 88 -5.09 15.18 18.89
CA PHE A 88 -4.91 14.05 18.00
C PHE A 88 -4.06 12.96 18.65
N LYS A 89 -4.17 11.72 18.14
CA LYS A 89 -3.42 10.57 18.67
C LYS A 89 -1.94 10.63 18.26
N ASN A 90 -1.67 11.12 17.04
CA ASN A 90 -0.34 11.21 16.43
C ASN A 90 -0.35 12.23 15.28
N MET A 91 0.81 12.41 14.62
CA MET A 91 0.98 13.33 13.49
C MET A 91 0.08 12.96 12.30
N GLU A 92 -0.03 11.68 11.96
CA GLU A 92 -0.87 11.22 10.86
C GLU A 92 -2.33 11.62 11.04
N SER A 93 -2.90 11.36 12.23
CA SER A 93 -4.30 11.74 12.54
C SER A 93 -4.49 13.25 12.54
N CYS A 94 -3.48 14.03 12.92
CA CYS A 94 -3.53 15.50 12.84
C CYS A 94 -3.53 15.99 11.38
N VAL A 95 -2.69 15.45 10.52
CA VAL A 95 -2.69 15.82 9.09
C VAL A 95 -4.01 15.46 8.44
N LYS A 96 -4.55 14.28 8.71
CA LYS A 96 -5.88 13.90 8.24
C LYS A 96 -6.95 14.86 8.76
N GLY A 97 -6.90 15.21 10.06
CA GLY A 97 -7.80 16.19 10.69
C GLY A 97 -7.71 17.58 10.06
N TYR A 98 -6.53 18.02 9.59
CA TYR A 98 -6.40 19.26 8.83
C TYR A 98 -7.23 19.21 7.54
N PHE A 99 -7.13 18.16 6.76
CA PHE A 99 -7.91 18.03 5.54
C PHE A 99 -9.42 17.89 5.82
N GLU A 100 -9.81 17.20 6.86
CA GLU A 100 -11.20 17.15 7.34
C GLU A 100 -11.68 18.56 7.72
N PHE A 101 -10.85 19.33 8.43
CA PHE A 101 -11.16 20.70 8.87
C PHE A 101 -11.44 21.64 7.70
N ILE A 102 -10.70 21.54 6.61
CA ILE A 102 -10.87 22.37 5.40
C ILE A 102 -11.84 21.74 4.38
N SER A 103 -12.50 20.63 4.69
CA SER A 103 -13.42 19.93 3.76
C SER A 103 -14.86 20.46 3.78
N ILE A 104 -15.10 21.65 4.29
CA ILE A 104 -16.40 22.32 4.24
C ILE A 104 -16.52 23.20 3.01
N SER A 105 -17.76 23.63 2.71
CA SER A 105 -18.09 24.47 1.55
C SER A 105 -17.23 25.73 1.46
N ASN A 106 -16.93 26.35 2.62
CA ASN A 106 -16.16 27.59 2.73
C ASN A 106 -14.74 27.48 2.13
N TYR A 107 -14.14 26.28 2.12
CA TYR A 107 -12.80 26.01 1.59
C TYR A 107 -12.82 25.22 0.28
N SER A 108 -13.99 25.08 -0.36
CA SER A 108 -14.13 24.27 -1.59
C SER A 108 -13.32 24.79 -2.76
N ASN A 109 -13.04 26.10 -2.78
CA ASN A 109 -12.24 26.81 -3.77
C ASN A 109 -10.72 26.54 -3.67
N LEU A 110 -10.26 25.86 -2.61
CA LEU A 110 -8.87 25.41 -2.48
C LEU A 110 -8.54 24.25 -3.41
N LYS A 111 -9.56 23.48 -3.83
CA LYS A 111 -9.38 22.31 -4.70
C LYS A 111 -8.82 22.73 -6.05
N GLY A 112 -7.86 21.95 -6.54
CA GLY A 112 -7.24 22.18 -7.84
C GLY A 112 -6.22 23.33 -7.91
N ILE A 113 -6.01 24.14 -6.84
CA ILE A 113 -4.98 25.17 -6.82
C ILE A 113 -3.60 24.51 -6.81
N THR A 114 -2.72 24.94 -7.72
CA THR A 114 -1.32 24.47 -7.85
C THR A 114 -0.29 25.51 -7.42
N ASP A 115 -0.67 26.79 -7.36
CA ASP A 115 0.22 27.88 -6.92
C ASP A 115 0.18 28.05 -5.40
N PRO A 116 1.32 27.94 -4.69
CA PRO A 116 1.38 28.05 -3.23
C PRO A 116 0.86 29.38 -2.69
N LYS A 117 1.21 30.50 -3.36
CA LYS A 117 0.81 31.83 -2.90
C LYS A 117 -0.69 32.07 -3.10
N LYS A 118 -1.25 31.57 -4.20
CA LYS A 118 -2.70 31.58 -4.46
C LYS A 118 -3.44 30.76 -3.39
N TYR A 119 -2.96 29.56 -3.08
CA TYR A 119 -3.55 28.73 -2.02
C TYR A 119 -3.61 29.48 -0.67
N LEU A 120 -2.48 30.08 -0.26
CA LEU A 120 -2.39 30.83 1.00
C LEU A 120 -3.28 32.08 1.04
N LYS A 121 -3.41 32.81 -0.08
CA LYS A 121 -4.33 33.94 -0.18
C LYS A 121 -5.78 33.47 -0.06
N THR A 122 -6.13 32.41 -0.75
CA THR A 122 -7.48 31.83 -0.76
C THR A 122 -7.87 31.34 0.63
N ILE A 123 -7.07 30.47 1.28
CA ILE A 123 -7.40 29.94 2.61
C ILE A 123 -7.48 31.05 3.68
N LYS A 124 -6.67 32.12 3.53
CA LYS A 124 -6.77 33.29 4.40
C LYS A 124 -8.07 34.05 4.19
N SER A 125 -8.48 34.29 2.94
CA SER A 125 -9.74 34.99 2.65
C SER A 125 -10.96 34.17 3.10
N ASP A 126 -10.85 32.84 3.14
CA ASP A 126 -11.86 31.92 3.63
C ASP A 126 -11.92 31.86 5.17
N GLY A 127 -11.12 32.65 5.88
CA GLY A 127 -11.20 32.82 7.33
C GLY A 127 -10.34 31.86 8.15
N TYR A 128 -9.34 31.19 7.56
CA TYR A 128 -8.44 30.28 8.29
C TYR A 128 -7.58 31.05 9.32
N CYS A 129 -7.13 32.24 8.99
CA CYS A 129 -6.24 33.03 9.84
C CYS A 129 -6.49 34.54 9.68
N THR A 130 -6.45 35.29 10.79
CA THR A 130 -6.63 36.75 10.83
C THR A 130 -5.32 37.52 10.70
N SER A 131 -4.16 36.89 10.87
CA SER A 131 -2.85 37.58 10.84
C SER A 131 -2.60 38.30 9.52
N LEU A 132 -2.20 39.57 9.60
CA LEU A 132 -1.96 40.42 8.41
C LEU A 132 -0.81 39.88 7.55
N ASN A 133 0.26 39.40 8.19
CA ASN A 133 1.47 38.91 7.53
C ASN A 133 1.48 37.42 7.22
N TYR A 134 0.36 36.74 7.42
CA TYR A 134 0.25 35.27 7.31
C TYR A 134 0.85 34.72 6.00
N VAL A 135 0.41 35.23 4.86
CA VAL A 135 0.86 34.76 3.54
C VAL A 135 2.38 34.91 3.38
N ASN A 136 2.92 36.05 3.76
CA ASN A 136 4.37 36.33 3.65
C ASN A 136 5.18 35.42 4.58
N ASN A 137 4.72 35.22 5.81
CA ASN A 137 5.40 34.35 6.79
C ASN A 137 5.45 32.93 6.30
N VAL A 138 4.34 32.37 5.80
CA VAL A 138 4.30 30.99 5.28
C VAL A 138 5.13 30.88 4.00
N MET A 139 5.09 31.85 3.08
CA MET A 139 5.94 31.88 1.88
C MET A 139 7.43 31.91 2.20
N ASN A 140 7.84 32.64 3.26
CA ASN A 140 9.23 32.63 3.72
C ASN A 140 9.66 31.26 4.25
N VAL A 141 8.79 30.55 4.95
CA VAL A 141 9.03 29.16 5.38
C VAL A 141 9.17 28.22 4.17
N ILE A 142 8.30 28.35 3.17
CA ILE A 142 8.39 27.59 1.91
C ILE A 142 9.77 27.77 1.26
N LYS A 143 10.21 29.03 1.14
CA LYS A 143 11.52 29.36 0.55
C LYS A 143 12.68 28.85 1.41
N LYS A 144 12.65 29.08 2.73
CA LYS A 144 13.71 28.71 3.68
C LYS A 144 14.02 27.20 3.64
N TYR A 145 12.98 26.37 3.54
CA TYR A 145 13.13 24.90 3.56
C TYR A 145 12.99 24.25 2.19
N ASN A 146 12.93 25.06 1.10
CA ASN A 146 12.75 24.58 -0.27
C ASN A 146 11.57 23.59 -0.41
N LEU A 147 10.41 23.94 0.16
CA LEU A 147 9.28 23.02 0.25
C LEU A 147 8.54 22.81 -1.07
N THR A 148 8.74 23.67 -2.08
CA THR A 148 8.19 23.48 -3.44
C THR A 148 8.67 22.19 -4.11
N LYS A 149 9.73 21.56 -3.58
CA LYS A 149 10.13 20.22 -4.00
C LYS A 149 9.01 19.19 -3.82
N TYR A 150 8.13 19.38 -2.82
CA TYR A 150 6.98 18.50 -2.57
C TYR A 150 5.81 18.79 -3.53
N ASP A 151 5.66 20.02 -4.03
CA ASP A 151 4.66 20.36 -5.05
C ASP A 151 5.01 19.73 -6.40
N LYS A 152 6.31 19.64 -6.72
CA LYS A 152 6.78 18.93 -7.91
C LYS A 152 6.46 17.42 -7.86
N GLN A 153 6.21 16.86 -6.69
CA GLN A 153 5.76 15.46 -6.56
C GLN A 153 4.32 15.27 -7.04
N SER A 154 3.44 16.27 -6.90
CA SER A 154 2.12 16.23 -7.54
C SER A 154 2.23 16.26 -9.06
N ASN A 155 3.17 17.06 -9.59
CA ASN A 155 3.44 17.14 -11.03
C ASN A 155 4.17 15.89 -11.56
N ILE A 156 4.88 15.13 -10.71
CA ILE A 156 5.49 13.86 -11.13
C ILE A 156 4.40 12.77 -11.28
N ILE A 157 3.37 12.76 -10.46
CA ILE A 157 2.20 11.88 -10.65
C ILE A 157 1.43 12.28 -11.91
N GLU A 158 1.30 13.59 -12.20
CA GLU A 158 0.72 14.11 -13.45
C GLU A 158 1.69 13.97 -14.64
N SER A 159 3.01 14.08 -14.45
CA SER A 159 4.03 13.91 -15.50
C SER A 159 4.47 12.46 -15.75
N LEU A 160 4.18 11.56 -14.79
CA LEU A 160 4.28 10.11 -15.03
C LEU A 160 3.10 9.57 -15.85
N GLY A 161 2.28 10.48 -16.38
CA GLY A 161 1.20 10.19 -17.32
C GLY A 161 -0.13 10.14 -16.60
N GLY A 162 -0.90 11.21 -16.71
CA GLY A 162 -2.31 11.30 -16.29
C GLY A 162 -3.03 9.95 -16.25
N ASP A 163 -4.22 9.76 -16.05
CA ASP A 163 -4.99 8.55 -15.70
C ASP A 163 -4.44 7.15 -16.09
N LYS A 164 -3.40 6.99 -16.93
CA LYS A 164 -2.82 5.68 -17.31
C LYS A 164 -1.29 5.68 -17.36
N MET A 165 -0.66 5.04 -16.36
CA MET A 165 0.79 4.77 -16.34
C MET A 165 1.13 3.48 -17.08
N VAL A 166 2.35 3.41 -17.64
CA VAL A 166 3.01 2.18 -18.08
C VAL A 166 4.03 1.80 -17.02
N ILE A 167 3.90 0.62 -16.44
CA ILE A 167 4.72 0.17 -15.31
C ILE A 167 5.27 -1.23 -15.62
N ASN A 168 6.57 -1.41 -15.48
CA ASN A 168 7.17 -2.73 -15.48
C ASN A 168 7.28 -3.23 -14.04
N VAL A 169 6.90 -4.50 -13.80
CA VAL A 169 7.02 -5.14 -12.48
C VAL A 169 7.62 -6.52 -12.66
N HIS A 170 8.55 -6.90 -11.80
CA HIS A 170 9.14 -8.24 -11.83
C HIS A 170 9.56 -8.74 -10.46
N GLY A 171 9.61 -10.07 -10.28
CA GLY A 171 10.38 -10.73 -9.24
C GLY A 171 11.86 -10.76 -9.65
N GLY A 172 12.76 -10.63 -8.67
CA GLY A 172 14.17 -10.38 -8.93
C GLY A 172 15.01 -11.59 -9.37
N HIS A 173 14.47 -12.80 -9.23
CA HIS A 173 15.22 -14.04 -9.31
C HIS A 173 14.59 -15.08 -10.23
N ASN A 174 15.36 -16.14 -10.58
CA ASN A 174 14.79 -17.35 -11.14
C ASN A 174 13.85 -18.04 -10.14
N PRO A 175 12.94 -18.93 -10.60
CA PRO A 175 12.09 -19.72 -9.70
C PRO A 175 12.91 -20.60 -8.75
N LYS A 176 12.30 -20.95 -7.63
CA LYS A 176 12.84 -21.90 -6.65
C LYS A 176 13.34 -23.18 -7.33
N GLY A 177 14.49 -23.65 -6.87
CA GLY A 177 15.13 -24.86 -7.39
C GLY A 177 16.00 -24.64 -8.64
N LYS A 178 16.03 -23.43 -9.20
CA LYS A 178 16.93 -23.05 -10.29
C LYS A 178 18.13 -22.22 -9.78
N VAL A 179 19.17 -22.13 -10.60
CA VAL A 179 20.30 -21.25 -10.31
C VAL A 179 19.83 -19.79 -10.17
N ALA A 180 20.42 -19.06 -9.24
CA ALA A 180 20.04 -17.67 -8.96
C ALA A 180 18.57 -17.48 -8.50
N CYS A 181 18.07 -18.38 -7.65
CA CYS A 181 16.70 -18.33 -7.11
C CYS A 181 16.56 -17.48 -5.85
N GLY A 182 17.55 -16.62 -5.52
CA GLY A 182 17.49 -15.71 -4.39
C GLY A 182 17.74 -16.35 -3.03
N ALA A 183 17.40 -15.64 -1.98
CA ALA A 183 17.64 -16.05 -0.61
C ALA A 183 16.60 -17.08 -0.11
N VAL A 184 17.04 -17.92 0.82
CA VAL A 184 16.20 -18.95 1.46
C VAL A 184 16.38 -18.89 2.97
N GLY A 185 15.28 -18.84 3.68
CA GLY A 185 15.22 -18.84 5.14
C GLY A 185 13.90 -19.44 5.60
N LEU A 186 13.17 -18.73 6.44
CA LEU A 186 11.79 -19.03 6.79
C LEU A 186 10.84 -18.81 5.60
N LEU A 187 11.24 -17.91 4.70
CA LEU A 187 10.62 -17.69 3.41
C LEU A 187 11.60 -18.10 2.30
N ASN A 188 11.05 -18.38 1.12
CA ASN A 188 11.83 -18.50 -0.11
C ASN A 188 11.58 -17.24 -0.93
N GLU A 189 12.62 -16.44 -1.16
CA GLU A 189 12.50 -15.16 -1.84
C GLU A 189 11.81 -15.28 -3.20
N SER A 190 12.28 -16.18 -4.06
CA SER A 190 11.72 -16.32 -5.41
C SER A 190 10.27 -16.84 -5.49
N GLU A 191 9.77 -17.45 -4.43
CA GLU A 191 8.35 -17.78 -4.32
C GLU A 191 7.53 -16.56 -3.88
N GLN A 192 8.04 -15.80 -2.91
CA GLN A 192 7.32 -14.67 -2.33
C GLN A 192 7.37 -13.43 -3.23
N ASP A 193 8.47 -13.19 -3.94
CA ASP A 193 8.57 -12.10 -4.91
C ASP A 193 7.52 -12.23 -6.02
N ARG A 194 7.25 -13.46 -6.49
CA ARG A 194 6.22 -13.77 -7.49
C ARG A 194 4.82 -13.56 -6.94
N ILE A 195 4.54 -14.01 -5.71
CA ILE A 195 3.24 -13.82 -5.07
C ILE A 195 2.92 -12.31 -4.93
N ILE A 196 3.87 -11.53 -4.44
CA ILE A 196 3.66 -10.08 -4.28
C ILE A 196 3.59 -9.39 -5.64
N LYS A 197 4.48 -9.71 -6.57
CA LYS A 197 4.47 -9.18 -7.94
C LYS A 197 3.12 -9.38 -8.62
N ASP A 198 2.57 -10.60 -8.60
CA ASP A 198 1.30 -10.92 -9.25
C ASP A 198 0.14 -10.11 -8.66
N LYS A 199 0.11 -9.97 -7.33
CA LYS A 199 -0.90 -9.16 -6.63
C LYS A 199 -0.75 -7.66 -6.95
N VAL A 200 0.47 -7.13 -6.98
CA VAL A 200 0.75 -5.73 -7.34
C VAL A 200 0.32 -5.47 -8.79
N ILE A 201 0.68 -6.33 -9.73
CA ILE A 201 0.26 -6.23 -11.14
C ILE A 201 -1.26 -6.22 -11.26
N ALA A 202 -1.96 -7.14 -10.57
CA ALA A 202 -3.41 -7.21 -10.60
C ALA A 202 -4.06 -5.92 -10.05
N LEU A 203 -3.56 -5.40 -8.92
CA LEU A 203 -4.04 -4.16 -8.33
C LEU A 203 -3.84 -2.96 -9.26
N LEU A 204 -2.65 -2.81 -9.84
CA LEU A 204 -2.35 -1.70 -10.75
C LEU A 204 -3.20 -1.78 -12.03
N ARG A 205 -3.37 -2.97 -12.62
CA ARG A 205 -4.24 -3.19 -13.79
C ARG A 205 -5.70 -2.89 -13.47
N SER A 206 -6.18 -3.24 -12.28
CA SER A 206 -7.56 -2.94 -11.84
C SER A 206 -7.84 -1.43 -11.73
N LYS A 207 -6.78 -0.61 -11.64
CA LYS A 207 -6.84 0.86 -11.62
C LYS A 207 -6.61 1.47 -13.01
N GLY A 208 -6.61 0.67 -14.07
CA GLY A 208 -6.55 1.13 -15.45
C GLY A 208 -5.13 1.33 -16.01
N HIS A 209 -4.09 0.98 -15.24
CA HIS A 209 -2.70 1.12 -15.68
C HIS A 209 -2.28 -0.02 -16.63
N THR A 210 -1.37 0.28 -17.56
CA THR A 210 -0.71 -0.74 -18.39
C THR A 210 0.47 -1.30 -17.61
N VAL A 211 0.44 -2.60 -17.29
CA VAL A 211 1.49 -3.23 -16.49
C VAL A 211 2.06 -4.44 -17.21
N TYR A 212 3.37 -4.45 -17.41
CA TYR A 212 4.12 -5.55 -17.98
C TYR A 212 4.80 -6.38 -16.88
N ASP A 213 4.66 -7.69 -16.99
CA ASP A 213 5.42 -8.64 -16.16
C ASP A 213 6.77 -8.91 -16.84
N CYS A 214 7.83 -8.37 -16.26
CA CYS A 214 9.19 -8.51 -16.75
C CYS A 214 9.99 -9.61 -16.03
N THR A 215 9.32 -10.49 -15.27
CA THR A 215 9.96 -11.61 -14.57
C THR A 215 10.64 -12.57 -15.55
N VAL A 216 11.76 -13.15 -15.11
CA VAL A 216 12.56 -14.12 -15.86
C VAL A 216 12.60 -15.44 -15.08
N ASP A 217 12.31 -16.55 -15.79
CA ASP A 217 12.25 -17.89 -15.22
C ASP A 217 13.27 -18.89 -15.81
N ASN A 218 14.10 -18.41 -16.74
CA ASN A 218 14.99 -19.24 -17.55
C ASN A 218 16.43 -18.71 -17.64
N GLY A 219 16.88 -17.99 -16.64
CA GLY A 219 18.28 -17.54 -16.59
C GLY A 219 19.22 -18.70 -16.25
N ILE A 220 20.39 -18.72 -16.86
CA ILE A 220 21.43 -19.73 -16.65
C ILE A 220 22.47 -19.30 -15.59
N SER A 221 22.40 -18.04 -15.14
CA SER A 221 23.21 -17.47 -14.05
C SER A 221 22.53 -16.22 -13.52
N GLN A 222 22.99 -15.70 -12.38
CA GLN A 222 22.48 -14.44 -11.83
C GLN A 222 22.65 -13.26 -12.81
N ASN A 223 23.80 -13.15 -13.46
CA ASN A 223 24.03 -12.11 -14.46
C ASN A 223 23.11 -12.26 -15.67
N ASP A 224 22.78 -13.47 -16.07
CA ASP A 224 21.86 -13.74 -17.18
C ASP A 224 20.42 -13.36 -16.81
N VAL A 225 19.96 -13.71 -15.59
CA VAL A 225 18.67 -13.26 -15.06
C VAL A 225 18.56 -11.74 -15.11
N LEU A 226 19.56 -11.04 -14.55
CA LEU A 226 19.59 -9.58 -14.48
C LEU A 226 19.58 -8.93 -15.87
N ARG A 227 20.38 -9.46 -16.83
CA ARG A 227 20.38 -8.95 -18.22
C ARG A 227 19.03 -9.13 -18.89
N LYS A 228 18.40 -10.30 -18.74
CA LYS A 228 17.09 -10.60 -19.34
C LYS A 228 15.99 -9.75 -18.75
N ILE A 229 15.98 -9.52 -17.42
CA ILE A 229 15.04 -8.62 -16.75
C ILE A 229 15.17 -7.20 -17.31
N VAL A 230 16.40 -6.66 -17.34
CA VAL A 230 16.67 -5.31 -17.87
C VAL A 230 16.25 -5.21 -19.32
N ALA A 231 16.53 -6.21 -20.16
CA ALA A 231 16.12 -6.22 -21.57
C ALA A 231 14.59 -6.18 -21.70
N LYS A 232 13.87 -6.98 -20.91
CA LYS A 232 12.39 -6.95 -20.88
C LYS A 232 11.85 -5.58 -20.44
N CYS A 233 12.38 -4.99 -19.36
CA CYS A 233 11.94 -3.68 -18.89
C CYS A 233 12.21 -2.59 -19.94
N ASN A 234 13.41 -2.55 -20.50
CA ASN A 234 13.82 -1.54 -21.47
C ASN A 234 13.13 -1.67 -22.84
N ALA A 235 12.46 -2.79 -23.12
CA ALA A 235 11.62 -2.95 -24.30
C ALA A 235 10.32 -2.10 -24.24
N HIS A 236 9.98 -1.59 -23.08
CA HIS A 236 8.80 -0.76 -22.87
C HIS A 236 9.20 0.68 -22.50
N LYS A 237 8.48 1.66 -23.03
CA LYS A 237 8.60 3.06 -22.58
C LYS A 237 7.81 3.23 -21.28
N ALA A 238 8.37 2.71 -20.18
CA ALA A 238 7.70 2.71 -18.88
C ALA A 238 7.88 4.06 -18.14
N ASN A 239 6.90 4.38 -17.32
CA ASN A 239 6.97 5.48 -16.37
C ASN A 239 7.74 5.08 -15.10
N LEU A 240 7.73 3.78 -14.78
CA LEU A 240 8.38 3.23 -13.58
C LEU A 240 8.74 1.76 -13.79
N ASP A 241 9.92 1.37 -13.33
CA ASP A 241 10.38 -0.01 -13.24
C ASP A 241 10.44 -0.44 -11.78
N VAL A 242 9.80 -1.56 -11.43
CA VAL A 242 9.66 -2.05 -10.05
C VAL A 242 10.19 -3.48 -9.94
N SER A 243 11.23 -3.66 -9.12
CA SER A 243 11.79 -4.96 -8.74
C SER A 243 11.32 -5.34 -7.35
N ILE A 244 10.81 -6.57 -7.18
CA ILE A 244 10.35 -7.08 -5.88
C ILE A 244 11.31 -8.16 -5.42
N HIS A 245 11.81 -7.98 -4.21
CA HIS A 245 12.79 -8.82 -3.52
C HIS A 245 12.42 -9.02 -2.05
N PHE A 246 13.11 -9.96 -1.41
CA PHE A 246 13.10 -10.19 0.02
C PHE A 246 14.54 -10.32 0.50
N ASN A 247 14.90 -9.54 1.51
CA ASN A 247 16.24 -9.44 2.04
C ASN A 247 16.66 -10.66 2.87
N ALA A 248 17.95 -10.79 3.15
CA ALA A 248 18.51 -11.80 4.02
C ALA A 248 19.66 -11.22 4.87
N GLY A 249 20.01 -11.94 5.95
CA GLY A 249 21.12 -11.58 6.83
C GLY A 249 20.69 -11.03 8.18
N ALA A 250 19.39 -11.08 8.52
CA ALA A 250 18.90 -10.78 9.86
C ALA A 250 19.40 -11.81 10.89
N LYS A 251 19.49 -13.09 10.48
CA LYS A 251 19.92 -14.22 11.33
C LYS A 251 19.08 -14.38 12.60
N ASP A 252 17.80 -14.03 12.52
CA ASP A 252 16.85 -14.08 13.63
C ASP A 252 15.71 -15.07 13.36
N GLN A 253 16.05 -16.34 13.19
CA GLN A 253 15.05 -17.39 12.91
C GLN A 253 14.18 -17.72 14.13
N ARG A 254 14.55 -17.31 15.34
CA ARG A 254 13.77 -17.54 16.55
C ARG A 254 12.80 -16.41 16.85
N GLY A 255 13.11 -15.21 16.45
CA GLY A 255 12.40 -13.97 16.76
C GLY A 255 12.88 -13.35 18.07
N ASN A 256 12.97 -12.04 18.07
CA ASN A 256 13.35 -11.21 19.22
C ASN A 256 12.24 -10.21 19.58
N GLY A 257 11.05 -10.32 18.95
CA GLY A 257 9.90 -9.44 19.12
C GLY A 257 10.00 -8.13 18.32
N ARG A 258 10.98 -8.02 17.40
CA ARG A 258 11.19 -6.82 16.57
C ARG A 258 11.46 -7.20 15.13
N THR A 259 10.71 -6.65 14.20
CA THR A 259 10.97 -6.82 12.77
C THR A 259 12.30 -6.17 12.36
N THR A 260 13.08 -6.83 11.51
CA THR A 260 14.22 -6.21 10.82
C THR A 260 13.72 -5.23 9.76
N GLY A 261 12.65 -5.57 9.05
CA GLY A 261 11.80 -4.63 8.33
C GLY A 261 12.10 -4.45 6.85
N SER A 262 11.53 -3.38 6.30
CA SER A 262 11.51 -3.10 4.86
C SER A 262 12.45 -1.97 4.45
N GLU A 263 13.04 -2.06 3.25
CA GLU A 263 13.81 -0.99 2.63
C GLU A 263 13.52 -0.91 1.13
N VAL A 264 13.77 0.26 0.53
CA VAL A 264 13.62 0.43 -0.92
C VAL A 264 14.88 1.09 -1.49
N TRP A 265 15.43 0.47 -2.51
CA TRP A 265 16.64 0.94 -3.18
C TRP A 265 16.32 1.71 -4.45
N ILE A 266 17.07 2.79 -4.71
CA ILE A 266 17.04 3.61 -5.91
C ILE A 266 18.47 3.79 -6.45
N TYR A 267 18.62 4.17 -7.71
CA TYR A 267 19.95 4.33 -8.32
C TYR A 267 20.78 5.43 -7.64
N LYS A 268 20.22 6.63 -7.45
CA LYS A 268 20.86 7.79 -6.81
C LYS A 268 19.83 8.58 -6.01
N ASN A 269 20.26 9.35 -5.01
CA ASN A 269 19.38 10.19 -4.21
C ASN A 269 18.61 11.26 -5.02
N THR A 270 19.05 11.55 -6.23
CA THR A 270 18.41 12.44 -7.21
C THR A 270 17.41 11.71 -8.11
N SER A 271 17.24 10.39 -7.98
CA SER A 271 16.30 9.61 -8.78
C SER A 271 14.86 10.12 -8.63
N SER A 272 14.15 10.27 -9.74
CA SER A 272 12.72 10.59 -9.75
C SER A 272 11.84 9.48 -9.16
N ALA A 273 12.36 8.25 -8.99
CA ALA A 273 11.69 7.17 -8.28
C ALA A 273 11.69 7.36 -6.75
N LYS A 274 12.52 8.28 -6.19
CA LYS A 274 12.67 8.45 -4.73
C LYS A 274 11.35 8.73 -3.99
N PRO A 275 10.45 9.59 -4.48
CA PRO A 275 9.17 9.81 -3.82
C PRO A 275 8.27 8.57 -3.78
N VAL A 276 8.28 7.77 -4.84
CA VAL A 276 7.58 6.49 -4.89
C VAL A 276 8.17 5.51 -3.87
N ALA A 277 9.49 5.38 -3.85
CA ALA A 277 10.21 4.54 -2.90
C ALA A 277 9.88 4.91 -1.44
N GLN A 278 9.82 6.21 -1.13
CA GLN A 278 9.50 6.70 0.21
C GLN A 278 8.06 6.36 0.61
N ARG A 279 7.09 6.48 -0.30
CA ARG A 279 5.71 6.08 -0.01
C ARG A 279 5.62 4.58 0.25
N ILE A 280 6.28 3.77 -0.56
CA ILE A 280 6.27 2.31 -0.41
C ILE A 280 6.81 1.90 0.96
N VAL A 281 8.00 2.37 1.35
CA VAL A 281 8.59 1.98 2.65
C VAL A 281 7.76 2.47 3.83
N ASN A 282 7.14 3.66 3.74
CA ASN A 282 6.23 4.16 4.76
C ASN A 282 4.95 3.33 4.86
N ASN A 283 4.39 2.92 3.73
CA ASN A 283 3.20 2.08 3.69
C ASN A 283 3.48 0.68 4.27
N LEU A 284 4.64 0.09 3.97
CA LEU A 284 5.06 -1.18 4.56
C LEU A 284 5.26 -1.07 6.07
N ALA A 285 5.85 0.03 6.54
CA ALA A 285 5.98 0.29 7.98
C ALA A 285 4.62 0.39 8.70
N SER A 286 3.58 0.91 8.04
CA SER A 286 2.23 0.96 8.62
C SER A 286 1.57 -0.41 8.82
N ILE A 287 2.13 -1.46 8.23
CA ILE A 287 1.68 -2.86 8.40
C ILE A 287 2.34 -3.51 9.62
N GLY A 288 3.49 -2.99 10.06
CA GLY A 288 4.24 -3.51 11.21
C GLY A 288 5.72 -3.80 10.94
N PHE A 289 6.21 -3.56 9.73
CA PHE A 289 7.65 -3.69 9.44
C PHE A 289 8.43 -2.48 9.96
N ALA A 290 9.65 -2.70 10.45
CA ALA A 290 10.56 -1.60 10.72
C ALA A 290 10.87 -0.83 9.44
N ASN A 291 10.85 0.50 9.50
CA ASN A 291 11.17 1.36 8.36
C ASN A 291 12.68 1.58 8.27
N ARG A 292 13.34 0.88 7.35
CA ARG A 292 14.79 1.01 7.09
C ARG A 292 15.12 2.11 6.09
N GLY A 293 14.10 2.76 5.56
CA GLY A 293 14.21 3.93 4.68
C GLY A 293 14.49 3.61 3.22
N VAL A 294 14.70 4.70 2.47
CA VAL A 294 15.12 4.66 1.06
C VAL A 294 16.63 4.75 0.99
N LYS A 295 17.24 3.79 0.29
CA LYS A 295 18.69 3.67 0.09
C LYS A 295 19.06 3.92 -1.38
N ALA A 296 20.29 4.35 -1.61
CA ALA A 296 20.78 4.58 -2.97
C ALA A 296 21.98 3.68 -3.25
N SER A 297 22.01 3.06 -4.44
CA SER A 297 23.13 2.25 -4.90
C SER A 297 23.36 2.36 -6.40
N THR A 298 24.55 2.77 -6.79
CA THR A 298 25.01 2.75 -8.18
C THR A 298 25.56 1.38 -8.59
N GLY A 299 25.72 0.45 -7.64
CA GLY A 299 26.23 -0.91 -7.85
C GLY A 299 25.16 -1.89 -8.32
N LEU A 300 23.90 -1.72 -7.93
CA LEU A 300 22.82 -2.63 -8.30
C LEU A 300 22.55 -2.57 -9.81
N TYR A 301 22.74 -3.71 -10.48
CA TYR A 301 22.74 -3.81 -11.94
C TYR A 301 21.41 -3.33 -12.54
N PHE A 302 20.28 -3.80 -12.01
CA PHE A 302 18.95 -3.41 -12.45
C PHE A 302 18.76 -1.89 -12.39
N LEU A 303 19.02 -1.28 -11.23
CA LEU A 303 18.85 0.17 -11.02
C LEU A 303 19.73 1.02 -11.94
N ARG A 304 20.93 0.50 -12.25
CA ARG A 304 21.91 1.19 -13.12
C ARG A 304 21.58 1.09 -14.60
N LYS A 305 20.94 0.00 -15.04
CA LYS A 305 20.73 -0.33 -16.45
C LYS A 305 19.30 -0.12 -16.93
N ALA A 306 18.35 0.07 -16.02
CA ALA A 306 16.99 0.48 -16.35
C ALA A 306 16.98 1.86 -17.02
N THR A 307 16.20 2.01 -18.09
CA THR A 307 16.03 3.28 -18.82
C THR A 307 14.93 4.14 -18.20
N ALA A 308 13.92 3.54 -17.61
CA ALA A 308 12.91 4.22 -16.82
C ALA A 308 13.40 4.49 -15.38
N PRO A 309 12.77 5.43 -14.63
CA PRO A 309 12.94 5.53 -13.21
C PRO A 309 12.72 4.16 -12.55
N ALA A 310 13.70 3.66 -11.78
CA ALA A 310 13.67 2.31 -11.24
C ALA A 310 13.79 2.30 -9.72
N LEU A 311 13.11 1.34 -9.08
CA LEU A 311 13.25 1.03 -7.67
C LEU A 311 13.24 -0.48 -7.41
N LEU A 312 13.92 -0.90 -6.33
CA LEU A 312 13.98 -2.27 -5.86
C LEU A 312 13.49 -2.31 -4.42
N ILE A 313 12.48 -3.12 -4.17
CA ILE A 313 11.80 -3.24 -2.87
C ILE A 313 12.31 -4.50 -2.18
N GLU A 314 12.92 -4.34 -1.02
CA GLU A 314 13.16 -5.42 -0.07
C GLU A 314 11.97 -5.42 0.90
N VAL A 315 11.02 -6.33 0.68
CA VAL A 315 9.75 -6.35 1.42
C VAL A 315 9.98 -6.61 2.89
N CYS A 316 10.79 -7.63 3.23
CA CYS A 316 11.18 -7.99 4.58
C CYS A 316 12.34 -9.00 4.52
N PHE A 317 12.86 -9.43 5.66
CA PHE A 317 13.95 -10.41 5.72
C PHE A 317 13.42 -11.84 5.75
N VAL A 318 13.93 -12.69 4.86
CA VAL A 318 13.52 -14.12 4.77
C VAL A 318 13.93 -14.94 5.99
N ASP A 319 14.95 -14.48 6.75
CA ASP A 319 15.55 -15.16 7.88
C ASP A 319 15.31 -14.47 9.24
N ASP A 320 14.25 -13.63 9.29
CA ASP A 320 13.71 -13.00 10.50
C ASP A 320 12.32 -13.55 10.81
N ARG A 321 12.13 -14.09 12.04
CA ARG A 321 10.86 -14.67 12.48
C ARG A 321 9.75 -13.63 12.65
N ASP A 322 10.09 -12.44 13.11
CA ASP A 322 9.11 -11.39 13.34
C ASP A 322 8.64 -10.78 12.02
N ASP A 323 9.56 -10.57 11.06
CA ASP A 323 9.24 -10.21 9.68
C ASP A 323 8.36 -11.28 9.01
N TYR A 324 8.72 -12.56 9.16
CA TYR A 324 7.92 -13.69 8.66
C TYR A 324 6.48 -13.64 9.19
N ASN A 325 6.30 -13.45 10.50
CA ASN A 325 4.98 -13.42 11.14
C ASN A 325 4.14 -12.25 10.62
N VAL A 326 4.72 -11.04 10.53
CA VAL A 326 4.05 -9.86 9.98
C VAL A 326 3.68 -10.08 8.52
N TYR A 327 4.61 -10.58 7.71
CA TYR A 327 4.40 -10.84 6.28
C TYR A 327 3.28 -11.85 6.06
N MET A 328 3.35 -13.03 6.69
CA MET A 328 2.38 -14.11 6.49
C MET A 328 0.96 -13.72 6.92
N ALA A 329 0.84 -12.89 7.95
CA ALA A 329 -0.46 -12.36 8.37
C ALA A 329 -1.03 -11.27 7.42
N ASN A 330 -0.20 -10.67 6.56
CA ASN A 330 -0.57 -9.46 5.83
C ASN A 330 -0.20 -9.46 4.33
N VAL A 331 -0.02 -10.60 3.68
CA VAL A 331 0.42 -10.70 2.26
C VAL A 331 -0.38 -9.77 1.32
N ASP A 332 -1.71 -9.75 1.44
CA ASP A 332 -2.56 -8.87 0.61
C ASP A 332 -2.39 -7.38 0.94
N LYS A 333 -2.18 -7.06 2.22
CA LYS A 333 -1.91 -5.67 2.63
C LYS A 333 -0.53 -5.21 2.15
N VAL A 334 0.47 -6.08 2.13
CA VAL A 334 1.81 -5.80 1.59
C VAL A 334 1.72 -5.44 0.10
N ALA A 335 1.05 -6.27 -0.70
CA ALA A 335 0.86 -5.97 -2.11
C ALA A 335 0.08 -4.67 -2.34
N LYS A 336 -0.96 -4.44 -1.55
CA LYS A 336 -1.75 -3.20 -1.57
C LYS A 336 -0.90 -1.99 -1.19
N ALA A 337 -0.09 -2.08 -0.13
CA ALA A 337 0.80 -1.01 0.31
C ALA A 337 1.82 -0.61 -0.76
N ILE A 338 2.37 -1.59 -1.49
CA ILE A 338 3.26 -1.36 -2.63
C ILE A 338 2.51 -0.66 -3.76
N ALA A 339 1.35 -1.18 -4.17
CA ALA A 339 0.55 -0.59 -5.25
C ALA A 339 0.09 0.84 -4.91
N GLU A 340 -0.37 1.10 -3.69
CA GLU A 340 -0.72 2.44 -3.20
C GLU A 340 0.50 3.38 -3.16
N GLY A 341 1.66 2.87 -2.78
CA GLY A 341 2.92 3.62 -2.82
C GLY A 341 3.31 4.01 -4.25
N ILE A 342 3.13 3.11 -5.22
CA ILE A 342 3.34 3.40 -6.64
C ILE A 342 2.38 4.47 -7.13
N LEU A 343 1.09 4.32 -6.87
CA LEU A 343 0.03 5.21 -7.35
C LEU A 343 -0.03 6.55 -6.58
N GLY A 344 0.47 6.59 -5.34
CA GLY A 344 0.34 7.77 -4.47
C GLY A 344 -1.09 8.01 -3.97
N THR A 345 -2.00 7.05 -4.16
CA THR A 345 -3.40 7.12 -3.74
C THR A 345 -3.82 5.82 -3.06
N THR A 346 -4.82 5.88 -2.18
CA THR A 346 -5.38 4.67 -1.55
C THR A 346 -6.24 3.89 -2.55
N ILE A 347 -6.07 2.58 -2.52
CA ILE A 347 -6.92 1.65 -3.27
C ILE A 347 -8.08 1.26 -2.36
N ASN A 348 -9.20 2.01 -2.42
CA ASN A 348 -10.41 1.62 -1.73
C ASN A 348 -10.93 0.31 -2.34
N SER A 349 -11.19 -0.69 -1.50
CA SER A 349 -12.02 -1.83 -1.88
C SER A 349 -13.40 -1.25 -2.17
N THR A 350 -13.77 -1.17 -3.43
CA THR A 350 -15.13 -0.77 -3.82
C THR A 350 -16.07 -1.88 -3.36
N SER A 351 -16.67 -1.71 -2.17
CA SER A 351 -17.96 -2.28 -1.90
C SER A 351 -18.91 -1.50 -2.82
N SER A 352 -19.32 -2.09 -3.91
CA SER A 352 -20.36 -1.53 -4.76
C SER A 352 -21.66 -1.54 -3.98
N THR A 353 -21.94 -0.44 -3.28
CA THR A 353 -23.27 -0.13 -2.78
C THR A 353 -24.04 0.48 -3.96
N THR A 354 -24.69 -0.34 -4.72
CA THR A 354 -25.68 0.11 -5.70
C THR A 354 -26.91 0.55 -4.94
N THR A 355 -27.18 1.84 -4.92
CA THR A 355 -28.45 2.43 -4.50
C THR A 355 -29.49 2.01 -5.54
N THR A 356 -30.39 1.12 -5.17
CA THR A 356 -31.55 0.75 -6.00
C THR A 356 -32.77 1.53 -5.56
N THR A 357 -33.33 2.31 -6.46
CA THR A 357 -34.77 2.71 -6.45
C THR A 357 -35.60 1.58 -7.06
N PRO A 358 -36.77 1.25 -6.53
CA PRO A 358 -37.44 -0.01 -6.83
C PRO A 358 -38.36 0.04 -8.05
N ALA A 359 -38.28 -0.97 -8.91
CA ALA A 359 -39.46 -1.39 -9.73
C ALA A 359 -39.28 -2.82 -10.28
N THR A 360 -40.22 -3.66 -9.91
CA THR A 360 -40.80 -4.84 -10.59
C THR A 360 -39.95 -6.12 -10.81
N LYS A 361 -40.45 -7.20 -10.20
CA LYS A 361 -40.10 -8.62 -10.23
C LYS A 361 -40.54 -9.29 -11.58
N PRO A 362 -40.11 -10.52 -11.97
CA PRO A 362 -39.11 -11.44 -11.45
C PRO A 362 -38.21 -12.08 -12.53
N SER A 363 -36.98 -12.49 -12.18
CA SER A 363 -36.43 -13.78 -12.59
C SER A 363 -35.11 -14.08 -11.82
N THR A 364 -35.04 -15.27 -11.28
CA THR A 364 -34.03 -15.87 -10.43
C THR A 364 -32.66 -15.96 -11.10
N SER A 365 -31.64 -15.28 -10.57
CA SER A 365 -30.26 -15.75 -10.58
C SER A 365 -29.53 -15.16 -9.37
N THR A 366 -29.26 -16.01 -8.40
CA THR A 366 -28.54 -15.73 -7.15
C THR A 366 -27.07 -15.43 -7.44
N THR A 367 -26.68 -14.15 -7.44
CA THR A 367 -25.28 -13.73 -7.42
C THR A 367 -24.84 -13.60 -5.95
N THR A 368 -24.38 -14.70 -5.38
CA THR A 368 -23.67 -14.74 -4.09
C THR A 368 -22.30 -14.11 -4.27
N SER A 369 -21.98 -13.06 -3.52
CA SER A 369 -20.63 -12.49 -3.46
C SER A 369 -19.67 -13.56 -2.92
N SER A 370 -18.72 -13.98 -3.73
CA SER A 370 -17.79 -15.08 -3.45
C SER A 370 -16.86 -14.73 -2.31
N LYS A 371 -16.97 -15.46 -1.19
CA LYS A 371 -16.22 -15.20 0.06
C LYS A 371 -14.78 -15.77 0.02
N TYR A 372 -14.51 -16.75 -0.85
CA TYR A 372 -13.24 -17.49 -0.89
C TYR A 372 -12.54 -17.35 -2.24
N VAL A 373 -12.13 -16.12 -2.56
CA VAL A 373 -11.42 -15.82 -3.81
C VAL A 373 -9.90 -15.92 -3.62
N TYR A 374 -9.23 -16.62 -4.54
CA TYR A 374 -7.77 -16.73 -4.60
C TYR A 374 -7.31 -16.68 -6.05
N ASN A 375 -6.35 -15.81 -6.37
CA ASN A 375 -5.86 -15.55 -7.74
C ASN A 375 -6.99 -15.30 -8.75
N GLY A 376 -7.99 -14.50 -8.34
CA GLY A 376 -9.13 -14.13 -9.20
C GLY A 376 -10.18 -15.23 -9.38
N LEU A 377 -10.01 -16.43 -8.78
CA LEU A 377 -10.89 -17.57 -8.89
C LEU A 377 -11.63 -17.83 -7.57
N ASP A 378 -12.93 -18.09 -7.64
CA ASP A 378 -13.77 -18.41 -6.49
C ASP A 378 -13.66 -19.89 -6.12
N TYR A 379 -13.09 -20.16 -4.96
CA TYR A 379 -12.90 -21.51 -4.41
C TYR A 379 -14.09 -22.00 -3.56
N SER A 380 -15.18 -21.27 -3.46
CA SER A 380 -16.36 -21.70 -2.68
C SER A 380 -16.92 -23.05 -3.12
N LEU A 381 -16.67 -23.44 -4.35
CA LEU A 381 -17.04 -24.75 -4.89
C LEU A 381 -16.26 -25.91 -4.24
N VAL A 382 -15.01 -25.68 -3.88
CA VAL A 382 -14.07 -26.69 -3.37
C VAL A 382 -13.63 -26.44 -1.92
N PHE A 383 -14.12 -25.35 -1.30
CA PHE A 383 -13.77 -25.01 0.07
C PHE A 383 -14.96 -24.50 0.88
N ASN A 384 -15.13 -25.08 2.05
CA ASN A 384 -16.06 -24.64 3.11
C ASN A 384 -15.34 -24.72 4.45
N PRO A 385 -15.18 -23.63 5.22
CA PRO A 385 -14.38 -23.61 6.44
C PRO A 385 -14.93 -24.54 7.53
N THR A 386 -16.24 -24.61 7.68
CA THR A 386 -16.88 -25.50 8.67
C THR A 386 -16.62 -26.97 8.34
N TYR A 387 -16.78 -27.35 7.07
CA TYR A 387 -16.44 -28.68 6.61
C TYR A 387 -14.97 -28.98 6.85
N TYR A 388 -14.09 -28.07 6.45
CA TYR A 388 -12.64 -28.22 6.55
C TYR A 388 -12.17 -28.39 8.00
N ALA A 389 -12.66 -27.57 8.93
CA ALA A 389 -12.35 -27.70 10.35
C ALA A 389 -12.89 -29.01 10.95
N ASN A 390 -14.08 -29.44 10.58
CA ASN A 390 -14.68 -30.67 11.10
C ASN A 390 -14.05 -31.95 10.52
N THR A 391 -13.45 -31.86 9.32
CA THR A 391 -12.78 -32.99 8.67
C THR A 391 -11.38 -33.23 9.25
N TYR A 392 -10.70 -32.18 9.74
CA TYR A 392 -9.31 -32.26 10.20
C TYR A 392 -9.18 -31.78 11.65
N ALA A 393 -8.98 -32.72 12.57
CA ALA A 393 -8.88 -32.44 14.00
C ALA A 393 -7.70 -31.50 14.38
N ASP A 394 -6.58 -31.61 13.65
CA ASP A 394 -5.43 -30.73 13.77
C ASP A 394 -5.79 -29.26 13.47
N LEU A 395 -6.57 -29.03 12.43
CA LEU A 395 -7.03 -27.68 12.04
C LEU A 395 -8.09 -27.14 13.01
N LYS A 396 -8.98 -28.01 13.48
CA LYS A 396 -9.96 -27.65 14.47
C LYS A 396 -9.30 -27.22 15.80
N LYS A 397 -8.24 -27.93 16.20
CA LYS A 397 -7.43 -27.60 17.38
C LYS A 397 -6.66 -26.28 17.19
N ALA A 398 -6.06 -26.06 16.01
CA ALA A 398 -5.22 -24.87 15.74
C ALA A 398 -6.02 -23.61 15.49
N PHE A 399 -7.16 -23.70 14.79
CA PHE A 399 -7.90 -22.56 14.24
C PHE A 399 -9.35 -22.46 14.69
N GLY A 400 -9.88 -23.50 15.35
CA GLY A 400 -11.28 -23.55 15.79
C GLY A 400 -12.25 -23.36 14.62
N THR A 401 -13.15 -22.38 14.75
CA THR A 401 -14.11 -21.97 13.71
C THR A 401 -13.70 -20.74 12.94
N ASN A 402 -12.44 -20.28 13.07
CA ASN A 402 -11.95 -19.08 12.38
C ASN A 402 -11.84 -19.32 10.87
N ALA A 403 -12.89 -18.91 10.15
CA ALA A 403 -13.01 -19.15 8.72
C ALA A 403 -11.86 -18.53 7.91
N THR A 404 -11.31 -17.38 8.35
CA THR A 404 -10.19 -16.71 7.67
C THR A 404 -8.88 -17.49 7.85
N ALA A 405 -8.60 -17.98 9.05
CA ALA A 405 -7.42 -18.80 9.33
C ALA A 405 -7.48 -20.14 8.57
N LEU A 406 -8.62 -20.80 8.58
CA LEU A 406 -8.88 -22.05 7.84
C LEU A 406 -8.72 -21.85 6.32
N TRP A 407 -9.22 -20.74 5.76
CA TRP A 407 -9.06 -20.39 4.37
C TRP A 407 -7.59 -20.12 4.02
N ASN A 408 -6.86 -19.41 4.86
CA ASN A 408 -5.43 -19.15 4.67
C ASN A 408 -4.63 -20.46 4.69
N HIS A 409 -4.92 -21.34 5.64
CA HIS A 409 -4.28 -22.68 5.66
C HIS A 409 -4.58 -23.47 4.39
N PHE A 410 -5.84 -23.49 3.93
CA PHE A 410 -6.23 -24.22 2.72
C PHE A 410 -5.48 -23.74 1.48
N LYS A 411 -5.37 -22.42 1.29
CA LYS A 411 -4.62 -21.81 0.18
C LYS A 411 -3.12 -22.13 0.21
N GLN A 412 -2.51 -22.07 1.40
CA GLN A 412 -1.06 -22.14 1.54
C GLN A 412 -0.54 -23.57 1.59
N ASN A 413 -1.28 -24.44 2.30
CA ASN A 413 -0.87 -25.81 2.60
C ASN A 413 -1.90 -26.84 2.13
N GLY A 414 -3.17 -26.67 2.47
CA GLY A 414 -4.20 -27.66 2.29
C GLY A 414 -4.36 -28.17 0.87
N MET A 415 -4.29 -27.31 -0.14
CA MET A 415 -4.33 -27.74 -1.54
C MET A 415 -3.08 -28.54 -1.94
N LYS A 416 -1.90 -28.19 -1.43
CA LYS A 416 -0.64 -28.94 -1.69
C LYS A 416 -0.65 -30.29 -0.99
N GLU A 417 -1.21 -30.35 0.21
CA GLU A 417 -1.38 -31.55 1.01
C GLU A 417 -2.51 -32.46 0.47
N GLY A 418 -3.28 -31.98 -0.50
CA GLY A 418 -4.41 -32.71 -1.05
C GLY A 418 -5.57 -32.85 -0.07
N ARG A 419 -5.75 -31.89 0.84
CA ARG A 419 -6.83 -31.93 1.82
C ARG A 419 -8.17 -31.60 1.19
N LYS A 420 -9.19 -32.40 1.46
CA LYS A 420 -10.56 -32.18 1.02
C LYS A 420 -11.13 -30.93 1.70
N GLY A 421 -11.34 -29.86 0.93
CA GLY A 421 -11.78 -28.56 1.44
C GLY A 421 -13.31 -28.43 1.56
N SER A 422 -14.09 -29.25 0.83
CA SER A 422 -15.55 -29.27 0.86
C SER A 422 -16.09 -30.68 0.61
N ALA A 423 -17.37 -30.90 0.90
CA ALA A 423 -18.03 -32.16 0.60
C ALA A 423 -18.07 -32.51 -0.90
N ASN A 424 -18.02 -31.46 -1.75
CA ASN A 424 -18.30 -31.56 -3.19
C ASN A 424 -17.06 -31.79 -4.05
N PHE A 425 -15.85 -31.84 -3.46
CA PHE A 425 -14.62 -31.99 -4.21
C PHE A 425 -13.55 -32.73 -3.40
N ASP A 426 -13.03 -33.82 -3.94
CA ASP A 426 -11.87 -34.54 -3.44
C ASP A 426 -10.80 -34.58 -4.53
N VAL A 427 -9.67 -33.92 -4.29
CA VAL A 427 -8.59 -33.82 -5.28
C VAL A 427 -7.97 -35.16 -5.62
N LYS A 428 -7.94 -36.10 -4.65
CA LYS A 428 -7.39 -37.47 -4.89
C LYS A 428 -8.29 -38.28 -5.81
N VAL A 429 -9.60 -38.22 -5.57
CA VAL A 429 -10.59 -38.82 -6.45
C VAL A 429 -10.51 -38.21 -7.84
N TYR A 430 -10.51 -36.88 -7.93
CA TYR A 430 -10.47 -36.15 -9.19
C TYR A 430 -9.20 -36.47 -9.99
N LYS A 431 -8.02 -36.45 -9.35
CA LYS A 431 -6.75 -36.83 -9.96
C LYS A 431 -6.79 -38.27 -10.47
N ASN A 432 -7.26 -39.21 -9.64
CA ASN A 432 -7.24 -40.63 -10.00
C ASN A 432 -8.23 -40.97 -11.13
N THR A 433 -9.34 -40.25 -11.24
CA THR A 433 -10.37 -40.49 -12.26
C THR A 433 -9.92 -40.04 -13.66
N TYR A 434 -9.15 -38.94 -13.79
CA TYR A 434 -8.89 -38.32 -15.08
C TYR A 434 -7.41 -38.44 -15.51
N ALA A 435 -7.16 -39.37 -16.47
CA ALA A 435 -5.82 -39.61 -16.99
C ALA A 435 -5.22 -38.44 -17.75
N ASP A 436 -6.05 -37.69 -18.49
CA ASP A 436 -5.67 -36.46 -19.19
C ASP A 436 -5.11 -35.39 -18.23
N LEU A 437 -5.74 -35.23 -17.06
CA LEU A 437 -5.27 -34.28 -16.04
C LEU A 437 -3.98 -34.77 -15.36
N ARG A 438 -3.81 -36.07 -15.18
CA ARG A 438 -2.55 -36.62 -14.67
C ARG A 438 -1.40 -36.38 -15.62
N ALA A 439 -1.63 -36.54 -16.92
CA ALA A 439 -0.62 -36.20 -17.94
C ALA A 439 -0.25 -34.72 -17.94
N ALA A 440 -1.24 -33.82 -17.74
CA ALA A 440 -1.05 -32.37 -17.78
C ALA A 440 -0.45 -31.80 -16.48
N PHE A 441 -0.85 -32.31 -15.32
CA PHE A 441 -0.56 -31.65 -14.01
C PHE A 441 0.35 -32.51 -13.10
N GLY A 442 0.54 -33.80 -13.37
CA GLY A 442 1.37 -34.69 -12.57
C GLY A 442 0.97 -34.67 -11.09
N GLU A 443 1.94 -34.41 -10.22
CA GLU A 443 1.76 -34.33 -8.76
C GLU A 443 1.34 -32.95 -8.26
N ASN A 444 1.13 -31.97 -9.13
CA ASN A 444 0.77 -30.60 -8.74
C ASN A 444 -0.72 -30.50 -8.37
N LEU A 445 -1.06 -30.91 -7.14
CA LEU A 445 -2.43 -30.98 -6.66
C LEU A 445 -3.21 -29.64 -6.75
N PRO A 446 -2.64 -28.46 -6.47
CA PRO A 446 -3.33 -27.18 -6.64
C PRO A 446 -3.93 -26.96 -8.03
N LEU A 447 -3.33 -27.48 -9.10
CA LEU A 447 -3.84 -27.35 -10.46
C LEU A 447 -5.14 -28.13 -10.68
N TYR A 448 -5.37 -29.21 -9.98
CA TYR A 448 -6.61 -29.98 -10.07
C TYR A 448 -7.80 -29.24 -9.43
N TYR A 449 -7.59 -28.54 -8.29
CA TYR A 449 -8.62 -27.68 -7.71
C TYR A 449 -8.98 -26.55 -8.67
N LYS A 450 -7.96 -25.90 -9.24
CA LYS A 450 -8.13 -24.82 -10.21
C LYS A 450 -8.91 -25.32 -11.43
N HIS A 451 -8.47 -26.40 -12.05
CA HIS A 451 -9.12 -26.98 -13.22
C HIS A 451 -10.59 -27.32 -12.96
N TYR A 452 -10.90 -27.93 -11.79
CA TYR A 452 -12.28 -28.27 -11.46
C TYR A 452 -13.19 -27.04 -11.41
N ILE A 453 -12.69 -25.95 -10.84
CA ILE A 453 -13.45 -24.70 -10.74
C ILE A 453 -13.63 -24.04 -12.12
N GLU A 454 -12.58 -23.96 -12.92
CA GLU A 454 -12.59 -23.26 -14.22
C GLU A 454 -13.34 -24.06 -15.29
N HIS A 455 -13.19 -25.38 -15.31
CA HIS A 455 -13.63 -26.27 -16.38
C HIS A 455 -14.41 -27.48 -15.88
N GLY A 456 -13.83 -28.28 -14.98
CA GLY A 456 -14.31 -29.62 -14.66
C GLY A 456 -15.75 -29.66 -14.17
N LYS A 457 -16.21 -28.67 -13.40
CA LYS A 457 -17.61 -28.56 -12.98
C LYS A 457 -18.55 -28.35 -14.16
N LYS A 458 -18.17 -27.49 -15.10
CA LYS A 458 -18.96 -27.21 -16.34
C LYS A 458 -18.97 -28.40 -17.29
N GLU A 459 -17.87 -29.15 -17.31
CA GLU A 459 -17.70 -30.38 -18.10
C GLU A 459 -18.43 -31.58 -17.47
N GLY A 460 -19.06 -31.41 -16.30
CA GLY A 460 -19.74 -32.51 -15.60
C GLY A 460 -18.79 -33.56 -15.02
N ARG A 461 -17.50 -33.25 -14.85
CA ARG A 461 -16.51 -34.19 -14.30
C ARG A 461 -16.82 -34.53 -12.85
N LYS A 462 -16.85 -35.83 -12.52
CA LYS A 462 -17.02 -36.30 -11.15
C LYS A 462 -15.78 -36.01 -10.32
N ALA A 463 -15.97 -35.59 -9.06
CA ALA A 463 -14.89 -35.20 -8.17
C ALA A 463 -15.08 -35.68 -6.72
N VAL A 464 -16.08 -36.52 -6.47
CA VAL A 464 -16.38 -37.18 -5.21
C VAL A 464 -16.92 -38.60 -5.50
#